data_efab0d3da0a4f74edc6acec1f7a4ee1d
#
_entry.id   efab0d3da0a4f74edc6acec1f7a4ee1d
#
_cell.length_a   1.000
_cell.length_b   1.000
_cell.length_c   1.000
_cell.angle_alpha   90.00
_cell.angle_beta   90.00
_cell.angle_gamma   90.00
#
_symmetry.space_group_name_H-M   'P 1'
#
loop_
_entity.id
_entity.type
_entity.pdbx_description
1 polymer ?
#
loop_
_entity_poly.entity_id
_entity_poly.type
_entity_poly.pdbx_seq_one_letter_code
_entity_poly.pdbx_strand_id
1 'polypeptide(L)'
;DVKKKFSVSMQHYTFAVKAFVEMVKQFGMDEYEFAVHETKTYEVIEDVRNFKSEIGILYLNDFNRKVLMKLFAESNLEFRPIQDCGIYVYLWRDHPLAKKKEIDLEELEEYPCLSFDQGTNNSFYFAEEVLSTYQYKRLVRANDRATMLNLMIGLNGYTLCSGILCEELNGEDYCAVRLRSDEIMTIGYLKRKGIALSPLGQKYLEE
;
A
#
# COMPACT_ATOMS: atom_id res chain seq x y z
N ASP A 1 34.90 -8.28 0.95
CA ASP A 1 33.47 -8.50 0.96
C ASP A 1 32.72 -7.23 0.60
N VAL A 2 31.89 -7.29 -0.46
CA VAL A 2 31.10 -6.16 -0.91
C VAL A 2 29.85 -6.03 -0.04
N LYS A 3 29.60 -4.83 0.48
CA LYS A 3 28.40 -4.51 1.23
C LYS A 3 27.17 -4.71 0.36
N LYS A 4 26.20 -5.48 0.85
CA LYS A 4 24.94 -5.74 0.12
C LYS A 4 24.04 -4.52 0.17
N LYS A 5 23.45 -4.16 -0.96
CA LYS A 5 22.53 -3.03 -1.07
C LYS A 5 21.22 -3.47 -1.71
N PHE A 6 20.12 -2.99 -1.18
CA PHE A 6 18.79 -3.22 -1.73
C PHE A 6 17.83 -2.15 -1.24
N SER A 7 16.94 -1.70 -2.11
CA SER A 7 15.92 -0.71 -1.78
C SER A 7 14.59 -1.09 -2.40
N VAL A 8 13.51 -0.89 -1.66
CA VAL A 8 12.13 -1.07 -2.12
C VAL A 8 11.32 0.17 -1.76
N SER A 9 10.47 0.60 -2.68
CA SER A 9 9.50 1.67 -2.44
C SER A 9 8.11 1.08 -2.53
N MET A 10 7.18 1.57 -1.73
CA MET A 10 5.83 1.02 -1.66
C MET A 10 4.83 2.08 -1.23
N GLN A 11 3.57 1.86 -1.61
CA GLN A 11 2.47 2.51 -0.93
C GLN A 11 2.44 2.00 0.52
N HIS A 12 1.44 2.39 1.31
CA HIS A 12 1.45 2.04 2.74
C HIS A 12 0.93 0.62 2.98
N TYR A 13 1.81 -0.37 2.77
CA TYR A 13 1.49 -1.79 2.93
C TYR A 13 2.32 -2.43 4.04
N THR A 14 1.68 -2.72 5.16
CA THR A 14 2.34 -3.34 6.29
C THR A 14 2.89 -4.72 5.94
N PHE A 15 2.16 -5.49 5.12
CA PHE A 15 2.64 -6.82 4.69
C PHE A 15 3.96 -6.74 3.91
N ALA A 16 4.13 -5.70 3.09
CA ALA A 16 5.35 -5.51 2.32
C ALA A 16 6.52 -5.09 3.21
N VAL A 17 6.25 -4.33 4.28
CA VAL A 17 7.25 -4.03 5.31
C VAL A 17 7.63 -5.30 6.07
N LYS A 18 6.66 -6.14 6.40
CA LYS A 18 6.93 -7.42 7.08
C LYS A 18 7.83 -8.31 6.22
N ALA A 19 7.56 -8.42 4.92
CA ALA A 19 8.40 -9.18 4.00
C ALA A 19 9.84 -8.65 3.99
N PHE A 20 10.00 -7.33 4.05
CA PHE A 20 11.31 -6.69 4.12
C PHE A 20 12.03 -7.07 5.42
N VAL A 21 11.34 -7.03 6.56
CA VAL A 21 11.89 -7.43 7.86
C VAL A 21 12.37 -8.89 7.83
N GLU A 22 11.55 -9.78 7.30
CA GLU A 22 11.91 -11.22 7.23
C GLU A 22 13.12 -11.43 6.32
N MET A 23 13.21 -10.70 5.22
CA MET A 23 14.39 -10.78 4.35
C MET A 23 15.65 -10.31 5.09
N VAL A 24 15.59 -9.17 5.78
CA VAL A 24 16.75 -8.60 6.49
C VAL A 24 17.25 -9.56 7.57
N LYS A 25 16.35 -10.21 8.29
CA LYS A 25 16.71 -11.19 9.34
C LYS A 25 17.60 -12.32 8.81
N GLN A 26 17.49 -12.67 7.55
CA GLN A 26 18.24 -13.78 6.95
C GLN A 26 19.73 -13.44 6.76
N PHE A 27 20.11 -12.18 6.83
CA PHE A 27 21.50 -11.75 6.63
C PHE A 27 22.31 -11.72 7.93
N GLY A 28 21.65 -11.79 9.08
CA GLY A 28 22.30 -11.87 10.37
C GLY A 28 23.38 -10.82 10.60
N MET A 29 24.63 -11.26 10.64
CA MET A 29 25.80 -10.39 10.88
C MET A 29 26.49 -9.92 9.59
N ASP A 30 25.96 -10.24 8.41
CA ASP A 30 26.51 -9.76 7.15
C ASP A 30 26.41 -8.24 7.06
N GLU A 31 27.34 -7.63 6.35
CA GLU A 31 27.27 -6.20 6.08
C GLU A 31 26.22 -5.90 5.01
N TYR A 32 25.30 -4.98 5.32
CA TYR A 32 24.30 -4.58 4.36
C TYR A 32 23.88 -3.12 4.58
N GLU A 33 23.31 -2.54 3.54
CA GLU A 33 22.64 -1.24 3.58
C GLU A 33 21.35 -1.38 2.77
N PHE A 34 20.25 -1.56 3.47
CA PHE A 34 18.94 -1.77 2.86
C PHE A 34 18.03 -0.57 3.20
N ALA A 35 17.14 -0.23 2.29
CA ALA A 35 16.20 0.87 2.49
C ALA A 35 14.79 0.45 2.08
N VAL A 36 13.83 0.89 2.86
CA VAL A 36 12.40 0.75 2.56
C VAL A 36 11.77 2.14 2.63
N HIS A 37 11.03 2.49 1.59
CA HIS A 37 10.36 3.78 1.47
C HIS A 37 8.86 3.57 1.34
N GLU A 38 8.11 3.94 2.37
CA GLU A 38 6.65 4.07 2.23
C GLU A 38 6.38 5.49 1.76
N THR A 39 5.78 5.64 0.60
CA THR A 39 5.68 6.94 -0.03
C THR A 39 4.45 7.06 -0.94
N LYS A 40 4.29 8.23 -1.55
CA LYS A 40 3.18 8.52 -2.45
C LYS A 40 3.29 7.70 -3.73
N THR A 41 2.15 7.40 -4.34
CA THR A 41 2.08 6.56 -5.54
C THR A 41 3.04 7.03 -6.64
N TYR A 42 3.03 8.32 -6.95
CA TYR A 42 3.92 8.85 -7.98
C TYR A 42 5.40 8.69 -7.62
N GLU A 43 5.74 8.85 -6.34
CA GLU A 43 7.12 8.67 -5.88
C GLU A 43 7.57 7.21 -5.95
N VAL A 44 6.67 6.25 -5.72
CA VAL A 44 6.99 4.82 -5.91
C VAL A 44 7.42 4.58 -7.36
N ILE A 45 6.67 5.14 -8.31
CA ILE A 45 6.98 5.01 -9.74
C ILE A 45 8.31 5.67 -10.07
N GLU A 46 8.53 6.90 -9.60
CA GLU A 46 9.77 7.64 -9.84
C GLU A 46 10.99 6.97 -9.21
N ASP A 47 10.84 6.39 -8.03
CA ASP A 47 11.94 5.69 -7.35
C ASP A 47 12.43 4.49 -8.17
N VAL A 48 11.53 3.72 -8.75
CA VAL A 48 11.91 2.58 -9.60
C VAL A 48 12.46 3.08 -10.94
N ARG A 49 11.84 4.09 -11.52
CA ARG A 49 12.29 4.69 -12.77
C ARG A 49 13.73 5.20 -12.68
N ASN A 50 14.06 5.85 -11.56
CA ASN A 50 15.35 6.52 -11.34
C ASN A 50 16.36 5.66 -10.58
N PHE A 51 16.14 4.36 -10.45
CA PHE A 51 17.04 3.41 -9.77
C PHE A 51 17.24 3.68 -8.27
N LYS A 52 16.40 4.51 -7.66
CA LYS A 52 16.43 4.70 -6.21
C LYS A 52 15.99 3.43 -5.49
N SER A 53 15.02 2.73 -6.06
CA SER A 53 14.54 1.43 -5.59
C SER A 53 14.54 0.44 -6.75
N GLU A 54 14.86 -0.81 -6.45
CA GLU A 54 14.81 -1.89 -7.44
C GLU A 54 13.37 -2.32 -7.71
N ILE A 55 12.54 -2.35 -6.66
CA ILE A 55 11.17 -2.83 -6.70
C ILE A 55 10.26 -1.75 -6.14
N GLY A 56 9.08 -1.59 -6.76
CA GLY A 56 7.99 -0.77 -6.24
C GLY A 56 6.76 -1.64 -5.99
N ILE A 57 6.08 -1.45 -4.87
CA ILE A 57 4.86 -2.18 -4.54
C ILE A 57 3.68 -1.20 -4.58
N LEU A 58 2.69 -1.52 -5.40
CA LEU A 58 1.46 -0.74 -5.52
C LEU A 58 0.33 -1.63 -6.03
N TYR A 59 -0.85 -1.06 -6.24
CA TYR A 59 -1.99 -1.82 -6.74
C TYR A 59 -2.56 -1.21 -8.02
N LEU A 60 -3.23 -2.06 -8.80
CA LEU A 60 -4.08 -1.67 -9.91
C LEU A 60 -5.51 -2.14 -9.65
N ASN A 61 -6.47 -1.38 -10.15
CA ASN A 61 -7.86 -1.79 -10.23
C ASN A 61 -8.42 -1.38 -11.60
N ASP A 62 -9.69 -1.62 -11.86
CA ASP A 62 -10.27 -1.26 -13.15
C ASP A 62 -10.22 0.24 -13.43
N PHE A 63 -10.34 1.06 -12.37
CA PHE A 63 -10.34 2.51 -12.51
C PHE A 63 -8.97 3.07 -12.91
N ASN A 64 -7.90 2.61 -12.27
CA ASN A 64 -6.56 3.20 -12.48
C ASN A 64 -5.68 2.45 -13.49
N ARG A 65 -6.06 1.23 -13.87
CA ARG A 65 -5.21 0.33 -14.67
C ARG A 65 -4.73 0.96 -15.98
N LYS A 66 -5.65 1.50 -16.76
CA LYS A 66 -5.30 2.04 -18.07
C LYS A 66 -4.34 3.20 -17.97
N VAL A 67 -4.57 4.11 -17.02
CA VAL A 67 -3.72 5.30 -16.82
C VAL A 67 -2.36 4.92 -16.28
N LEU A 68 -2.30 4.08 -15.25
CA LEU A 68 -1.04 3.69 -14.63
C LEU A 68 -0.20 2.79 -15.55
N MET A 69 -0.83 1.85 -16.25
CA MET A 69 -0.10 0.99 -17.20
C MET A 69 0.55 1.81 -18.32
N LYS A 70 -0.13 2.85 -18.79
CA LYS A 70 0.45 3.78 -19.78
C LYS A 70 1.66 4.50 -19.19
N LEU A 71 1.53 4.99 -17.96
CA LEU A 71 2.65 5.67 -17.28
C LEU A 71 3.82 4.71 -17.07
N PHE A 72 3.58 3.47 -16.70
CA PHE A 72 4.64 2.47 -16.54
C PHE A 72 5.37 2.24 -17.87
N ALA A 73 4.63 2.08 -18.95
CA ALA A 73 5.22 1.89 -20.27
C ALA A 73 6.08 3.09 -20.70
N GLU A 74 5.58 4.30 -20.48
CA GLU A 74 6.32 5.53 -20.77
C GLU A 74 7.57 5.68 -19.91
N SER A 75 7.58 5.10 -18.72
CA SER A 75 8.69 5.13 -17.77
C SER A 75 9.62 3.92 -17.91
N ASN A 76 9.38 3.07 -18.88
CA ASN A 76 10.15 1.84 -19.14
C ASN A 76 10.10 0.88 -17.95
N LEU A 77 8.92 0.74 -17.32
CA LEU A 77 8.64 -0.15 -16.21
C LEU A 77 7.64 -1.22 -16.62
N GLU A 78 7.69 -2.36 -15.94
CA GLU A 78 6.66 -3.38 -16.08
C GLU A 78 6.07 -3.72 -14.73
N PHE A 79 4.77 -4.04 -14.75
CA PHE A 79 4.01 -4.43 -13.57
C PHE A 79 3.78 -5.94 -13.59
N ARG A 80 4.09 -6.59 -12.45
CA ARG A 80 3.85 -8.01 -12.26
C ARG A 80 2.86 -8.20 -11.12
N PRO A 81 1.69 -8.83 -11.36
CA PRO A 81 0.71 -9.05 -10.30
C PRO A 81 1.23 -10.06 -9.27
N ILE A 82 0.88 -9.83 -8.01
CA ILE A 82 1.18 -10.73 -6.88
C ILE A 82 -0.11 -11.38 -6.40
N GLN A 83 -1.15 -10.58 -6.11
CA GLN A 83 -2.37 -11.08 -5.49
C GLN A 83 -3.56 -10.16 -5.78
N ASP A 84 -4.71 -10.76 -6.08
CA ASP A 84 -5.98 -10.04 -6.14
C ASP A 84 -6.62 -10.05 -4.75
N CYS A 85 -7.17 -8.91 -4.35
CA CYS A 85 -7.79 -8.71 -3.04
C CYS A 85 -9.14 -8.04 -3.19
N GLY A 86 -10.12 -8.45 -2.37
CA GLY A 86 -11.34 -7.68 -2.17
C GLY A 86 -11.06 -6.45 -1.33
N ILE A 87 -12.09 -5.63 -1.10
CA ILE A 87 -11.95 -4.39 -0.35
C ILE A 87 -12.43 -4.59 1.07
N TYR A 88 -11.65 -4.07 2.01
CA TYR A 88 -11.93 -4.12 3.43
C TYR A 88 -11.94 -2.71 4.02
N VAL A 89 -12.74 -2.54 5.07
CA VAL A 89 -12.78 -1.32 5.86
C VAL A 89 -11.84 -1.51 7.05
N TYR A 90 -10.82 -0.67 7.15
CA TYR A 90 -9.85 -0.73 8.24
C TYR A 90 -10.30 0.22 9.34
N LEU A 91 -10.48 -0.31 10.55
CA LEU A 91 -11.07 0.36 11.69
C LEU A 91 -10.27 0.06 12.95
N TRP A 92 -10.38 0.93 13.98
CA TRP A 92 -9.90 0.53 15.28
C TRP A 92 -10.91 -0.44 15.93
N ARG A 93 -10.41 -1.24 16.86
CA ARG A 93 -11.17 -2.37 17.43
C ARG A 93 -12.52 -2.00 18.05
N ASP A 94 -12.60 -0.83 18.68
CA ASP A 94 -13.81 -0.38 19.36
C ASP A 94 -14.69 0.56 18.51
N HIS A 95 -14.42 0.65 17.20
CA HIS A 95 -15.30 1.38 16.29
C HIS A 95 -16.70 0.76 16.30
N PRO A 96 -17.77 1.58 16.21
CA PRO A 96 -19.14 1.05 16.22
C PRO A 96 -19.44 -0.03 15.18
N LEU A 97 -18.74 -0.02 14.05
CA LEU A 97 -18.93 -1.01 12.97
C LEU A 97 -17.93 -2.17 13.01
N ALA A 98 -17.01 -2.19 13.97
CA ALA A 98 -15.90 -3.15 13.98
C ALA A 98 -16.33 -4.61 14.13
N LYS A 99 -17.51 -4.87 14.72
CA LYS A 99 -18.01 -6.25 14.95
C LYS A 99 -18.91 -6.76 13.83
N LYS A 100 -19.19 -5.95 12.83
CA LYS A 100 -20.01 -6.38 11.69
C LYS A 100 -19.23 -7.36 10.82
N LYS A 101 -19.93 -8.27 10.17
CA LYS A 101 -19.31 -9.20 9.22
C LYS A 101 -19.04 -8.54 7.86
N GLU A 102 -19.87 -7.57 7.51
CA GLU A 102 -19.81 -6.86 6.24
C GLU A 102 -20.38 -5.47 6.45
N ILE A 103 -19.79 -4.48 5.77
CA ILE A 103 -20.19 -3.07 5.85
C ILE A 103 -20.61 -2.60 4.47
N ASP A 104 -21.70 -1.85 4.40
CA ASP A 104 -22.10 -1.11 3.19
C ASP A 104 -21.47 0.27 3.23
N LEU A 105 -21.14 0.81 2.06
CA LEU A 105 -20.52 2.14 1.97
C LEU A 105 -21.37 3.24 2.62
N GLU A 106 -22.70 3.12 2.53
CA GLU A 106 -23.63 4.08 3.14
C GLU A 106 -23.53 4.13 4.66
N GLU A 107 -23.19 3.01 5.30
CA GLU A 107 -23.01 2.96 6.76
C GLU A 107 -21.81 3.78 7.23
N LEU A 108 -20.87 4.07 6.33
CA LEU A 108 -19.65 4.82 6.62
C LEU A 108 -19.84 6.34 6.50
N GLU A 109 -20.97 6.82 6.00
CA GLU A 109 -21.18 8.24 5.74
C GLU A 109 -21.06 9.13 6.99
N GLU A 110 -21.35 8.58 8.17
CA GLU A 110 -21.28 9.33 9.43
C GLU A 110 -19.84 9.44 9.97
N TYR A 111 -18.89 8.72 9.38
CA TYR A 111 -17.53 8.63 9.89
C TYR A 111 -16.55 9.28 8.91
N PRO A 112 -15.46 9.90 9.41
CA PRO A 112 -14.44 10.45 8.52
C PRO A 112 -13.74 9.35 7.71
N CYS A 113 -13.64 9.58 6.40
CA CYS A 113 -12.78 8.77 5.54
C CYS A 113 -11.36 9.30 5.65
N LEU A 114 -10.42 8.41 5.88
CA LEU A 114 -9.00 8.75 6.00
C LEU A 114 -8.28 8.31 4.74
N SER A 115 -7.47 9.19 4.19
CA SER A 115 -6.76 8.98 2.93
C SER A 115 -5.33 9.48 3.04
N PHE A 116 -4.41 8.79 2.38
CA PHE A 116 -3.03 9.28 2.28
C PHE A 116 -2.95 10.40 1.23
N ASP A 117 -2.31 11.50 1.62
CA ASP A 117 -2.11 12.64 0.74
C ASP A 117 -1.13 12.28 -0.38
N GLN A 118 -1.47 12.64 -1.62
CA GLN A 118 -0.63 12.38 -2.79
C GLN A 118 0.14 13.64 -3.25
N GLY A 119 0.08 14.72 -2.49
CA GLY A 119 0.81 15.95 -2.80
C GLY A 119 0.34 16.59 -4.10
N THR A 120 1.29 17.02 -4.95
CA THR A 120 0.98 17.66 -6.23
C THR A 120 0.45 16.68 -7.28
N ASN A 121 0.72 15.39 -7.14
CA ASN A 121 0.21 14.34 -8.02
C ASN A 121 -1.06 13.74 -7.42
N ASN A 122 -2.09 14.58 -7.26
CA ASN A 122 -3.30 14.26 -6.52
C ASN A 122 -4.49 13.83 -7.39
N SER A 123 -4.23 13.41 -8.62
CA SER A 123 -5.26 12.80 -9.45
C SER A 123 -5.84 11.56 -8.77
N PHE A 124 -7.13 11.30 -8.93
CA PHE A 124 -7.77 10.12 -8.36
C PHE A 124 -7.12 8.80 -8.78
N TYR A 125 -6.43 8.79 -9.92
CA TYR A 125 -5.70 7.61 -10.40
C TYR A 125 -4.48 7.25 -9.53
N PHE A 126 -3.95 8.22 -8.78
CA PHE A 126 -2.81 8.02 -7.88
C PHE A 126 -3.22 7.72 -6.44
N ALA A 127 -4.52 7.73 -6.13
CA ALA A 127 -4.98 7.43 -4.78
C ALA A 127 -4.55 6.03 -4.33
N GLU A 128 -4.14 5.91 -3.07
CA GLU A 128 -3.78 4.61 -2.49
C GLU A 128 -4.99 3.79 -2.08
N GLU A 129 -6.14 4.44 -1.92
CA GLU A 129 -7.39 3.81 -1.54
C GLU A 129 -8.29 3.68 -2.77
N VAL A 130 -9.02 2.58 -2.84
CA VAL A 130 -10.04 2.37 -3.88
C VAL A 130 -11.24 3.28 -3.65
N LEU A 131 -12.13 3.37 -4.63
CA LEU A 131 -13.32 4.22 -4.58
C LEU A 131 -12.98 5.69 -4.32
N SER A 132 -11.86 6.15 -4.89
CA SER A 132 -11.34 7.49 -4.69
C SER A 132 -12.24 8.59 -5.29
N THR A 133 -13.08 8.24 -6.25
CA THR A 133 -14.02 9.18 -6.88
C THR A 133 -15.33 9.34 -6.12
N TYR A 134 -15.58 8.52 -5.11
CA TYR A 134 -16.76 8.66 -4.27
C TYR A 134 -16.72 10.00 -3.54
N GLN A 135 -17.87 10.67 -3.43
CA GLN A 135 -17.95 11.96 -2.78
C GLN A 135 -18.11 11.80 -1.26
N TYR A 136 -17.00 11.74 -0.57
CA TYR A 136 -16.98 11.61 0.88
C TYR A 136 -17.38 12.93 1.54
N LYS A 137 -18.36 12.88 2.43
CA LYS A 137 -18.80 14.07 3.16
C LYS A 137 -17.74 14.56 4.15
N ARG A 138 -16.97 13.65 4.71
CA ARG A 138 -15.90 13.95 5.66
C ARG A 138 -14.65 13.20 5.21
N LEU A 139 -13.64 13.95 4.83
CA LEU A 139 -12.38 13.39 4.33
C LEU A 139 -11.23 14.07 5.05
N VAL A 140 -10.35 13.27 5.65
CA VAL A 140 -9.13 13.76 6.28
C VAL A 140 -7.94 13.08 5.60
N ARG A 141 -6.96 13.89 5.19
CA ARG A 141 -5.73 13.38 4.58
C ARG A 141 -4.60 13.42 5.58
N ALA A 142 -3.75 12.41 5.53
CA ALA A 142 -2.56 12.28 6.37
C ALA A 142 -1.37 11.83 5.52
N ASN A 143 -0.17 12.09 6.01
CA ASN A 143 1.06 11.79 5.28
C ASN A 143 1.75 10.50 5.73
N ASP A 144 1.45 10.02 6.93
CA ASP A 144 2.14 8.87 7.49
C ASP A 144 1.19 7.92 8.22
N ARG A 145 1.67 6.69 8.43
CA ARG A 145 0.88 5.63 9.06
C ARG A 145 0.55 5.93 10.51
N ALA A 146 1.50 6.45 11.28
CA ALA A 146 1.28 6.70 12.69
C ALA A 146 0.15 7.72 12.91
N THR A 147 0.15 8.80 12.14
CA THR A 147 -0.92 9.80 12.16
C THR A 147 -2.25 9.17 11.75
N MET A 148 -2.24 8.37 10.68
CA MET A 148 -3.42 7.67 10.20
C MET A 148 -4.04 6.81 11.32
N LEU A 149 -3.24 6.01 12.00
CA LEU A 149 -3.71 5.14 13.08
C LEU A 149 -4.28 5.95 14.24
N ASN A 150 -3.67 7.08 14.60
CA ASN A 150 -4.18 7.96 15.63
C ASN A 150 -5.53 8.58 15.27
N LEU A 151 -5.71 8.96 14.00
CA LEU A 151 -6.98 9.50 13.52
C LEU A 151 -8.10 8.44 13.53
N MET A 152 -7.75 7.19 13.30
CA MET A 152 -8.72 6.08 13.38
C MET A 152 -9.32 5.97 14.78
N ILE A 153 -8.50 6.09 15.80
CA ILE A 153 -8.94 6.05 17.19
C ILE A 153 -9.63 7.37 17.58
N GLY A 154 -8.99 8.49 17.31
CA GLY A 154 -9.45 9.79 17.78
C GLY A 154 -10.74 10.29 17.14
N LEU A 155 -11.01 9.91 15.88
CA LEU A 155 -12.15 10.40 15.12
C LEU A 155 -13.14 9.30 14.73
N ASN A 156 -12.93 8.06 15.13
CA ASN A 156 -13.64 6.91 14.56
C ASN A 156 -13.54 6.90 13.03
N GLY A 157 -12.39 7.28 12.51
CA GLY A 157 -12.13 7.30 11.09
C GLY A 157 -11.91 5.90 10.52
N TYR A 158 -12.04 5.77 9.22
CA TYR A 158 -11.81 4.52 8.51
C TYR A 158 -10.97 4.77 7.27
N THR A 159 -10.33 3.71 6.77
CA THR A 159 -9.73 3.72 5.45
C THR A 159 -10.09 2.42 4.72
N LEU A 160 -10.02 2.43 3.40
CA LEU A 160 -10.29 1.26 2.58
C LEU A 160 -8.95 0.59 2.22
N CYS A 161 -8.88 -0.71 2.39
CA CYS A 161 -7.63 -1.45 2.24
C CYS A 161 -7.85 -2.85 1.68
N SER A 162 -6.74 -3.58 1.48
CA SER A 162 -6.75 -4.96 0.98
C SER A 162 -7.18 -6.00 2.01
N GLY A 163 -7.29 -5.63 3.28
CA GLY A 163 -7.61 -6.57 4.35
C GLY A 163 -6.43 -7.41 4.84
N ILE A 164 -5.26 -7.27 4.25
CA ILE A 164 -4.06 -7.98 4.72
C ILE A 164 -3.50 -7.22 5.92
N LEU A 165 -3.71 -7.76 7.11
CA LEU A 165 -3.28 -7.15 8.36
C LEU A 165 -1.99 -7.76 8.87
N CYS A 166 -1.16 -6.92 9.51
CA CYS A 166 0.03 -7.34 10.22
C CYS A 166 -0.05 -6.86 11.67
N GLU A 167 -0.71 -7.64 12.51
CA GLU A 167 -0.87 -7.30 13.93
C GLU A 167 0.48 -7.12 14.64
N GLU A 168 1.47 -7.89 14.23
CA GLU A 168 2.83 -7.81 14.75
C GLU A 168 3.44 -6.40 14.59
N LEU A 169 3.06 -5.65 13.54
CA LEU A 169 3.60 -4.34 13.25
C LEU A 169 2.66 -3.19 13.62
N ASN A 170 1.35 -3.39 13.46
CA ASN A 170 0.34 -2.36 13.75
C ASN A 170 -0.35 -2.53 15.11
N GLY A 171 -0.18 -3.69 15.75
CA GLY A 171 -0.85 -4.01 17.01
C GLY A 171 -2.24 -4.59 16.82
N GLU A 172 -2.82 -5.05 17.92
CA GLU A 172 -4.11 -5.73 17.95
C GLU A 172 -5.31 -4.77 18.07
N ASP A 173 -5.05 -3.45 18.08
CA ASP A 173 -6.07 -2.43 18.28
C ASP A 173 -6.87 -2.11 17.02
N TYR A 174 -6.56 -2.75 15.91
CA TYR A 174 -7.16 -2.50 14.60
C TYR A 174 -7.69 -3.77 13.98
N CYS A 175 -8.72 -3.63 13.16
CA CYS A 175 -9.31 -4.76 12.44
C CYS A 175 -9.74 -4.35 11.05
N ALA A 176 -10.00 -5.35 10.20
CA ALA A 176 -10.54 -5.13 8.86
C ALA A 176 -11.87 -5.87 8.75
N VAL A 177 -12.89 -5.18 8.25
CA VAL A 177 -14.21 -5.73 7.98
C VAL A 177 -14.48 -5.63 6.49
N ARG A 178 -15.01 -6.69 5.90
CA ARG A 178 -15.27 -6.72 4.45
C ARG A 178 -16.27 -5.62 4.07
N LEU A 179 -15.91 -4.87 3.02
CA LEU A 179 -16.84 -3.95 2.36
C LEU A 179 -17.67 -4.72 1.34
N ARG A 180 -18.97 -4.48 1.30
CA ARG A 180 -19.84 -5.06 0.26
C ARG A 180 -19.58 -4.33 -1.05
N SER A 181 -18.73 -4.90 -1.89
CA SER A 181 -18.30 -4.34 -3.16
C SER A 181 -17.74 -5.44 -4.05
N ASP A 182 -17.92 -5.31 -5.36
CA ASP A 182 -17.32 -6.20 -6.35
C ASP A 182 -15.94 -5.69 -6.80
N GLU A 183 -15.47 -4.59 -6.23
CA GLU A 183 -14.17 -3.99 -6.57
C GLU A 183 -13.04 -4.94 -6.21
N ILE A 184 -12.05 -5.05 -7.09
CA ILE A 184 -10.86 -5.88 -6.89
C ILE A 184 -9.61 -5.01 -6.97
N MET A 185 -8.73 -5.16 -5.99
CA MET A 185 -7.37 -4.60 -6.01
C MET A 185 -6.41 -5.69 -6.46
N THR A 186 -5.60 -5.43 -7.48
CA THR A 186 -4.49 -6.29 -7.85
C THR A 186 -3.21 -5.68 -7.30
N ILE A 187 -2.69 -6.26 -6.23
CA ILE A 187 -1.40 -5.86 -5.66
C ILE A 187 -0.31 -6.49 -6.49
N GLY A 188 0.71 -5.72 -6.81
CA GLY A 188 1.81 -6.22 -7.60
C GLY A 188 3.06 -5.37 -7.41
N TYR A 189 4.08 -5.69 -8.17
CA TYR A 189 5.33 -4.97 -8.11
C TYR A 189 5.73 -4.39 -9.46
N LEU A 190 6.42 -3.26 -9.39
CA LEU A 190 7.07 -2.62 -10.51
C LEU A 190 8.55 -2.99 -10.52
N LYS A 191 9.06 -3.23 -11.71
CA LYS A 191 10.50 -3.33 -11.96
C LYS A 191 10.83 -2.65 -13.28
N ARG A 192 12.10 -2.40 -13.52
CA ARG A 192 12.51 -1.87 -14.82
C ARG A 192 12.38 -2.95 -15.89
N LYS A 193 11.76 -2.57 -17.01
CA LYS A 193 11.53 -3.46 -18.13
C LYS A 193 12.86 -3.93 -18.72
N GLY A 194 12.97 -5.23 -18.96
CA GLY A 194 14.15 -5.82 -19.58
C GLY A 194 15.36 -5.99 -18.66
N ILE A 195 15.25 -5.60 -17.39
CA ILE A 195 16.32 -5.80 -16.40
C ILE A 195 15.88 -6.90 -15.44
N ALA A 196 16.67 -7.95 -15.34
CA ALA A 196 16.38 -9.05 -14.40
C ALA A 196 16.52 -8.57 -12.96
N LEU A 197 15.68 -9.12 -12.06
CA LEU A 197 15.80 -8.83 -10.64
C LEU A 197 17.12 -9.37 -10.09
N SER A 198 17.74 -8.63 -9.18
CA SER A 198 18.89 -9.10 -8.43
C SER A 198 18.51 -10.30 -7.56
N PRO A 199 19.48 -11.09 -7.06
CA PRO A 199 19.19 -12.15 -6.07
C PRO A 199 18.46 -11.62 -4.84
N LEU A 200 18.77 -10.40 -4.39
CA LEU A 200 18.08 -9.77 -3.25
C LEU A 200 16.63 -9.43 -3.59
N GLY A 201 16.38 -8.90 -4.80
CA GLY A 201 15.02 -8.60 -5.26
C GLY A 201 14.17 -9.86 -5.35
N GLN A 202 14.73 -10.94 -5.88
CA GLN A 202 14.05 -12.24 -5.95
C GLN A 202 13.72 -12.77 -4.55
N LYS A 203 14.67 -12.66 -3.64
CA LYS A 203 14.49 -13.10 -2.25
C LYS A 203 13.40 -12.32 -1.53
N TYR A 204 13.36 -10.99 -1.74
CA TYR A 204 12.31 -10.14 -1.19
C TYR A 204 10.91 -10.58 -1.64
N LEU A 205 10.75 -10.89 -2.93
CA LEU A 205 9.45 -11.32 -3.48
C LEU A 205 9.02 -12.71 -3.00
N GLU A 206 9.94 -13.55 -2.54
CA GLU A 206 9.64 -14.87 -1.95
C GLU A 206 9.01 -14.74 -0.55
N GLU A 207 9.22 -13.63 0.16
CA GLU A 207 8.62 -13.35 1.46
C GLU A 207 7.23 -12.70 1.28
#